data_80d6d67e907b085d414e434d9ac5b975
#
_entry.id   80d6d67e907b085d414e434d9ac5b975
#
_cell.length_a   1.000
_cell.length_b   1.000
_cell.length_c   1.000
_cell.angle_alpha   90.00
_cell.angle_beta   90.00
_cell.angle_gamma   90.00
#
_symmetry.space_group_name_H-M   'P 1'
#
loop_
_entity.id
_entity.type
_entity.pdbx_description
1 polymer ?
#
loop_
_entity_poly.entity_id
_entity_poly.type
_entity_poly.pdbx_seq_one_letter_code
_entity_poly.pdbx_strand_id
1 'polypeptide(L)'
;MPADEIHSLFDTILILDFGSQYSHLITRRCRELNVYCEMLPCTQKIADLSWKPAGIILSGSPYSVYADDAPHVDPAVFELGVPILGICYGLQEIARTHGGEVGAHSHREYGHANVTVVKTGSKHMDSLFEGIEIPDEGMQVSHKRRG
;
A
#
# COMPACT_ATOMS: atom_id res chain seq x y z
N MET A 1 -27.80 -7.26 -2.43
CA MET A 1 -26.77 -8.25 -2.82
C MET A 1 -26.00 -8.62 -1.57
N PRO A 2 -25.96 -9.88 -1.18
CA PRO A 2 -25.09 -10.29 -0.07
C PRO A 2 -23.62 -9.94 -0.39
N ALA A 3 -22.84 -9.61 0.64
CA ALA A 3 -21.43 -9.22 0.44
C ALA A 3 -20.62 -10.29 -0.32
N ASP A 4 -20.93 -11.56 -0.09
CA ASP A 4 -20.26 -12.70 -0.74
C ASP A 4 -20.51 -12.78 -2.28
N GLU A 5 -21.63 -12.26 -2.75
CA GLU A 5 -21.89 -12.18 -4.20
C GLU A 5 -21.04 -11.14 -4.91
N ILE A 6 -20.75 -10.02 -4.26
CA ILE A 6 -19.96 -8.93 -4.86
C ILE A 6 -18.53 -9.43 -5.14
N HIS A 7 -17.94 -10.16 -4.19
CA HIS A 7 -16.57 -10.68 -4.33
C HIS A 7 -16.44 -11.81 -5.36
N SER A 8 -17.55 -12.44 -5.74
CA SER A 8 -17.56 -13.41 -6.85
C SER A 8 -17.67 -12.76 -8.22
N LEU A 9 -18.16 -11.52 -8.29
CA LEU A 9 -18.39 -10.79 -9.52
C LEU A 9 -17.25 -9.83 -9.89
N PHE A 10 -16.52 -9.33 -8.88
CA PHE A 10 -15.49 -8.32 -9.07
C PHE A 10 -14.20 -8.69 -8.35
N ASP A 11 -13.08 -8.48 -9.04
CA ASP A 11 -11.78 -8.46 -8.39
C ASP A 11 -11.75 -7.34 -7.34
N THR A 12 -11.46 -7.70 -6.09
CA THR A 12 -11.50 -6.77 -4.97
C THR A 12 -10.10 -6.47 -4.45
N ILE A 13 -9.75 -5.20 -4.35
CA ILE A 13 -8.55 -4.76 -3.65
C ILE A 13 -8.86 -4.57 -2.18
N LEU A 14 -8.09 -5.24 -1.33
CA LEU A 14 -8.15 -5.06 0.12
C LEU A 14 -7.20 -3.93 0.54
N ILE A 15 -7.72 -2.93 1.25
CA ILE A 15 -6.93 -1.87 1.84
C ILE A 15 -6.87 -2.09 3.33
N LEU A 16 -5.68 -2.31 3.88
CA LEU A 16 -5.47 -2.45 5.32
C LEU A 16 -5.09 -1.11 5.92
N ASP A 17 -5.91 -0.63 6.85
CA ASP A 17 -5.78 0.68 7.48
C ASP A 17 -4.94 0.59 8.76
N PHE A 18 -3.82 1.30 8.77
CA PHE A 18 -2.93 1.45 9.92
C PHE A 18 -3.16 2.74 10.71
N GLY A 19 -4.33 3.36 10.56
CA GLY A 19 -4.68 4.58 11.26
C GLY A 19 -4.26 5.88 10.54
N SER A 20 -3.93 5.78 9.26
CA SER A 20 -3.62 6.97 8.44
C SER A 20 -4.89 7.73 8.07
N GLN A 21 -4.80 9.06 8.14
CA GLN A 21 -5.84 9.94 7.57
C GLN A 21 -6.00 9.76 6.05
N TYR A 22 -5.04 9.13 5.37
CA TYR A 22 -5.05 8.94 3.92
C TYR A 22 -5.68 7.62 3.47
N SER A 23 -6.03 6.70 4.37
CA SER A 23 -6.61 5.39 4.01
C SER A 23 -7.93 5.55 3.25
N HIS A 24 -8.79 6.47 3.68
CA HIS A 24 -10.02 6.80 2.95
C HIS A 24 -9.74 7.43 1.57
N LEU A 25 -8.68 8.22 1.45
CA LEU A 25 -8.28 8.80 0.17
C LEU A 25 -7.79 7.72 -0.80
N ILE A 26 -7.03 6.74 -0.33
CA ILE A 26 -6.60 5.60 -1.14
C ILE A 26 -7.83 4.84 -1.65
N THR A 27 -8.77 4.53 -0.76
CA THR A 27 -10.04 3.87 -1.10
C THR A 27 -10.81 4.64 -2.17
N ARG A 28 -10.93 5.94 -2.00
CA ARG A 28 -11.62 6.82 -2.95
C ARG A 28 -10.93 6.81 -4.31
N ARG A 29 -9.60 6.89 -4.35
CA ARG A 29 -8.83 6.87 -5.61
C ARG A 29 -8.99 5.57 -6.37
N CYS A 30 -8.98 4.43 -5.68
CA CYS A 30 -9.26 3.15 -6.31
C CYS A 30 -10.66 3.12 -6.96
N ARG A 31 -11.66 3.60 -6.24
CA ARG A 31 -13.04 3.65 -6.73
C ARG A 31 -13.23 4.61 -7.90
N GLU A 32 -12.55 5.74 -7.90
CA GLU A 32 -12.54 6.69 -9.02
C GLU A 32 -11.96 6.06 -10.31
N LEU A 33 -11.11 5.05 -10.18
CA LEU A 33 -10.56 4.25 -11.28
C LEU A 33 -11.44 3.03 -11.63
N ASN A 34 -12.65 2.96 -11.08
CA ASN A 34 -13.58 1.83 -11.25
C ASN A 34 -13.03 0.50 -10.72
N VAL A 35 -12.15 0.55 -9.73
CA VAL A 35 -11.63 -0.63 -9.04
C VAL A 35 -12.41 -0.81 -7.74
N TYR A 36 -13.05 -1.97 -7.60
CA TYR A 36 -13.73 -2.28 -6.35
C TYR A 36 -12.73 -2.54 -5.24
N CYS A 37 -12.94 -1.91 -4.10
CA CYS A 37 -12.05 -2.04 -2.95
C CYS A 37 -12.80 -1.97 -1.63
N GLU A 38 -12.30 -2.68 -0.65
CA GLU A 38 -12.76 -2.63 0.74
C GLU A 38 -11.61 -2.25 1.67
N MET A 39 -11.92 -1.40 2.63
CA MET A 39 -10.98 -0.99 3.67
C MET A 39 -11.34 -1.69 4.97
N LEU A 40 -10.38 -2.42 5.52
CA LEU A 40 -10.48 -3.11 6.79
C LEU A 40 -9.34 -2.68 7.73
N PRO A 41 -9.49 -2.83 9.04
CA PRO A 41 -8.41 -2.58 9.98
C PRO A 41 -7.18 -3.44 9.67
N CYS A 42 -5.98 -2.92 9.91
CA CYS A 42 -4.73 -3.69 9.72
C CYS A 42 -4.69 -4.98 10.56
N THR A 43 -5.43 -5.02 11.65
CA THR A 43 -5.56 -6.19 12.54
C THR A 43 -6.48 -7.27 12.01
N GLN A 44 -7.10 -7.07 10.85
CA GLN A 44 -7.98 -8.05 10.22
C GLN A 44 -7.26 -9.39 10.05
N LYS A 45 -7.85 -10.45 10.56
CA LYS A 45 -7.35 -11.82 10.35
C LYS A 45 -7.74 -12.32 8.97
N ILE A 46 -6.78 -12.82 8.23
CA ILE A 46 -7.02 -13.37 6.88
C ILE A 46 -7.94 -14.59 6.95
N ALA A 47 -7.83 -15.38 8.00
CA ALA A 47 -8.70 -16.54 8.21
C ALA A 47 -10.18 -16.19 8.35
N ASP A 48 -10.50 -14.96 8.74
CA ASP A 48 -11.88 -14.50 8.93
C ASP A 48 -12.47 -13.87 7.65
N LEU A 49 -11.68 -13.76 6.58
CA LEU A 49 -12.19 -13.30 5.28
C LEU A 49 -12.89 -14.44 4.56
N SER A 50 -14.13 -14.18 4.12
CA SER A 50 -14.90 -15.13 3.30
C SER A 50 -14.51 -15.09 1.81
N TRP A 51 -13.62 -14.18 1.42
CA TRP A 51 -13.21 -13.95 0.04
C TRP A 51 -11.70 -13.73 -0.06
N LYS A 52 -11.15 -13.97 -1.25
CA LYS A 52 -9.73 -13.75 -1.53
C LYS A 52 -9.55 -12.42 -2.27
N PRO A 53 -8.74 -11.49 -1.74
CA PRO A 53 -8.42 -10.27 -2.47
C PRO A 53 -7.58 -10.55 -3.72
N ALA A 54 -7.79 -9.76 -4.77
CA ALA A 54 -6.96 -9.77 -5.98
C ALA A 54 -5.63 -9.03 -5.77
N GLY A 55 -5.59 -8.12 -4.81
CA GLY A 55 -4.40 -7.38 -4.40
C GLY A 55 -4.63 -6.72 -3.05
N ILE A 56 -3.56 -6.30 -2.40
CA ILE A 56 -3.61 -5.67 -1.08
C ILE A 56 -2.83 -4.37 -1.11
N ILE A 57 -3.38 -3.32 -0.48
CA ILE A 57 -2.69 -2.07 -0.22
C ILE A 57 -2.54 -1.90 1.30
N LEU A 58 -1.30 -1.73 1.74
CA LEU A 58 -0.98 -1.38 3.12
C LEU A 58 -0.81 0.13 3.21
N SER A 59 -1.64 0.78 4.00
CA SER A 59 -1.66 2.24 4.13
C SER A 59 -0.53 2.76 5.01
N GLY A 60 -0.45 4.09 5.15
CA GLY A 60 0.44 4.73 6.10
C GLY A 60 -0.02 4.62 7.55
N SER A 61 0.83 5.04 8.45
CA SER A 61 0.55 5.16 9.88
C SER A 61 1.36 6.30 10.49
N PRO A 62 0.90 6.95 11.56
CA PRO A 62 1.70 7.89 12.32
C PRO A 62 2.78 7.21 13.17
N TYR A 63 2.71 5.89 13.34
CA TYR A 63 3.65 5.12 14.15
C TYR A 63 4.98 4.86 13.44
N SER A 64 6.02 4.57 14.23
CA SER A 64 7.23 3.89 13.74
C SER A 64 7.00 2.37 13.78
N VAL A 65 7.45 1.66 12.75
CA VAL A 65 7.31 0.20 12.67
C VAL A 65 8.04 -0.55 13.79
N TYR A 66 8.99 0.09 14.44
CA TYR A 66 9.75 -0.44 15.58
C TYR A 66 9.21 -0.02 16.94
N ALA A 67 8.15 0.79 17.01
CA ALA A 67 7.52 1.13 18.28
C ALA A 67 6.85 -0.11 18.90
N ASP A 68 6.87 -0.21 20.23
CA ASP A 68 6.31 -1.38 20.94
C ASP A 68 4.80 -1.54 20.70
N ASP A 69 4.10 -0.43 20.49
CA ASP A 69 2.67 -0.35 20.21
C ASP A 69 2.33 -0.21 18.72
N ALA A 70 3.33 -0.41 17.84
CA ALA A 70 3.13 -0.28 16.40
C ALA A 70 2.12 -1.31 15.88
N PRO A 71 1.18 -0.90 15.02
CA PRO A 71 0.24 -1.84 14.42
C PRO A 71 0.94 -2.71 13.37
N HIS A 72 0.66 -4.01 13.41
CA HIS A 72 1.18 -4.98 12.45
C HIS A 72 0.03 -5.75 11.80
N VAL A 73 0.27 -6.19 10.55
CA VAL A 73 -0.68 -7.05 9.85
C VAL A 73 -0.59 -8.50 10.32
N ASP A 74 -1.64 -9.25 10.06
CA ASP A 74 -1.59 -10.71 10.13
C ASP A 74 -0.51 -11.23 9.14
N PRO A 75 0.48 -12.01 9.59
CA PRO A 75 1.49 -12.58 8.71
C PRO A 75 0.93 -13.35 7.51
N ALA A 76 -0.25 -13.93 7.64
CA ALA A 76 -0.95 -14.63 6.56
C ALA A 76 -1.25 -13.73 5.33
N VAL A 77 -1.24 -12.40 5.49
CA VAL A 77 -1.33 -11.44 4.38
C VAL A 77 -0.27 -11.71 3.32
N PHE A 78 0.95 -12.00 3.74
CA PHE A 78 2.08 -12.23 2.84
C PHE A 78 2.11 -13.64 2.23
N GLU A 79 1.27 -14.54 2.72
CA GLU A 79 1.16 -15.92 2.24
C GLU A 79 0.03 -16.12 1.22
N LEU A 80 -0.80 -15.10 0.99
CA LEU A 80 -1.93 -15.19 0.05
C LEU A 80 -1.53 -15.34 -1.41
N GLY A 81 -0.29 -15.03 -1.78
CA GLY A 81 0.18 -15.09 -3.16
C GLY A 81 -0.44 -14.04 -4.08
N VAL A 82 -0.85 -12.89 -3.54
CA VAL A 82 -1.40 -11.75 -4.29
C VAL A 82 -0.42 -10.57 -4.24
N PRO A 83 -0.47 -9.65 -5.23
CA PRO A 83 0.34 -8.43 -5.19
C PRO A 83 0.04 -7.59 -3.97
N ILE A 84 1.08 -7.04 -3.34
CA ILE A 84 0.97 -6.15 -2.18
C ILE A 84 1.71 -4.85 -2.48
N LEU A 85 1.02 -3.73 -2.30
CA LEU A 85 1.58 -2.39 -2.38
C LEU A 85 1.64 -1.77 -1.00
N GLY A 86 2.83 -1.42 -0.53
CA GLY A 86 3.02 -0.67 0.71
C GLY A 86 3.22 0.82 0.46
N ILE A 87 2.51 1.67 1.19
CA ILE A 87 2.62 3.13 1.15
C ILE A 87 3.11 3.63 2.50
N CYS A 88 4.22 4.36 2.53
CA CYS A 88 4.83 4.90 3.77
C CYS A 88 5.06 3.79 4.81
N TYR A 89 4.32 3.80 5.92
CA TYR A 89 4.39 2.78 6.95
C TYR A 89 4.17 1.36 6.39
N GLY A 90 3.24 1.19 5.44
CA GLY A 90 3.00 -0.11 4.79
C GLY A 90 4.23 -0.67 4.08
N LEU A 91 5.04 0.18 3.46
CA LEU A 91 6.33 -0.22 2.88
C LEU A 91 7.33 -0.65 3.97
N GLN A 92 7.38 0.07 5.08
CA GLN A 92 8.23 -0.28 6.23
C GLN A 92 7.80 -1.61 6.85
N GLU A 93 6.51 -1.88 6.95
CA GLU A 93 5.95 -3.16 7.43
C GLU A 93 6.36 -4.32 6.54
N ILE A 94 6.32 -4.16 5.21
CA ILE A 94 6.80 -5.16 4.26
C ILE A 94 8.29 -5.42 4.48
N ALA A 95 9.11 -4.37 4.55
CA ALA A 95 10.55 -4.48 4.74
C ALA A 95 10.87 -5.22 6.05
N ARG A 96 10.27 -4.80 7.16
CA ARG A 96 10.47 -5.43 8.47
C ARG A 96 10.08 -6.91 8.46
N THR A 97 8.93 -7.25 7.91
CA THR A 97 8.41 -8.63 7.91
C THR A 97 9.31 -9.56 7.08
N HIS A 98 9.97 -9.05 6.05
CA HIS A 98 10.86 -9.83 5.19
C HIS A 98 12.35 -9.72 5.57
N GLY A 99 12.65 -9.25 6.76
CA GLY A 99 14.03 -9.18 7.28
C GLY A 99 14.84 -8.01 6.75
N GLY A 100 14.20 -7.01 6.13
CA GLY A 100 14.83 -5.75 5.75
C GLY A 100 14.99 -4.80 6.94
N GLU A 101 15.77 -3.76 6.75
CA GLU A 101 16.00 -2.71 7.73
C GLU A 101 15.22 -1.45 7.36
N VAL A 102 14.63 -0.81 8.36
CA VAL A 102 14.03 0.52 8.27
C VAL A 102 14.88 1.48 9.09
N GLY A 103 15.69 2.26 8.39
CA GLY A 103 16.58 3.25 9.02
C GLY A 103 15.85 4.55 9.36
N ALA A 104 16.26 5.18 10.46
CA ALA A 104 15.88 6.55 10.75
C ALA A 104 16.67 7.50 9.82
N HIS A 105 15.95 8.34 9.06
CA HIS A 105 16.59 9.35 8.22
C HIS A 105 16.91 10.60 9.06
N SER A 106 18.14 11.12 8.92
CA SER A 106 18.56 12.35 9.59
C SER A 106 17.88 13.60 9.02
N HIS A 107 17.35 13.53 7.82
CA HIS A 107 16.61 14.59 7.16
C HIS A 107 15.17 14.15 6.90
N ARG A 108 14.23 14.90 7.46
CA ARG A 108 12.81 14.73 7.12
C ARG A 108 12.55 15.42 5.80
N GLU A 109 12.18 14.66 4.78
CA GLU A 109 11.82 15.20 3.47
C GLU A 109 10.42 15.81 3.54
N TYR A 110 10.36 17.13 3.65
CA TYR A 110 9.12 17.88 3.50
C TYR A 110 9.17 18.68 2.19
N GLY A 111 8.23 18.41 1.29
CA GLY A 111 8.10 19.17 0.05
C GLY A 111 8.52 18.39 -1.19
N HIS A 112 9.39 18.98 -2.00
CA HIS A 112 9.78 18.42 -3.28
C HIS A 112 10.72 17.21 -3.11
N ALA A 113 10.36 16.09 -3.71
CA ALA A 113 11.21 14.91 -3.77
C ALA A 113 11.18 14.30 -5.18
N ASN A 114 12.30 13.76 -5.62
CA ASN A 114 12.42 13.04 -6.87
C ASN A 114 12.30 11.54 -6.63
N VAL A 115 11.52 10.89 -7.47
CA VAL A 115 11.42 9.43 -7.50
C VAL A 115 12.10 8.92 -8.75
N THR A 116 13.07 8.04 -8.59
CA THR A 116 13.71 7.35 -9.70
C THR A 116 13.09 5.97 -9.87
N VAL A 117 12.53 5.72 -11.04
CA VAL A 117 12.02 4.41 -11.37
C VAL A 117 13.15 3.51 -11.84
N VAL A 118 13.35 2.42 -11.12
CA VAL A 118 14.37 1.42 -11.43
C VAL A 118 13.70 0.17 -11.97
N LYS A 119 14.14 -0.34 -13.11
CA LYS A 119 13.67 -1.61 -13.62
C LYS A 119 14.28 -2.75 -12.81
N THR A 120 13.41 -3.60 -12.29
CA THR A 120 13.80 -4.71 -11.40
C THR A 120 13.98 -6.03 -12.14
N GLY A 121 13.47 -6.14 -13.38
CA GLY A 121 13.35 -7.38 -14.12
C GLY A 121 12.14 -8.23 -13.72
N SER A 122 11.41 -7.82 -12.67
CA SER A 122 10.14 -8.42 -12.29
C SER A 122 8.98 -7.75 -13.03
N LYS A 123 8.27 -8.51 -13.85
CA LYS A 123 7.11 -8.00 -14.60
C LYS A 123 6.08 -7.32 -13.70
N HIS A 124 5.80 -7.90 -12.54
CA HIS A 124 4.79 -7.37 -11.61
C HIS A 124 5.24 -6.06 -10.96
N MET A 125 6.52 -5.95 -10.59
CA MET A 125 7.04 -4.72 -10.00
C MET A 125 7.19 -3.62 -11.05
N ASP A 126 7.68 -3.97 -12.22
CA ASP A 126 7.91 -3.00 -13.30
C ASP A 126 6.60 -2.48 -13.89
N SER A 127 5.51 -3.26 -13.84
CA SER A 127 4.18 -2.85 -14.32
C SER A 127 3.53 -1.74 -13.49
N LEU A 128 3.93 -1.55 -12.24
CA LEU A 128 3.40 -0.48 -11.38
C LEU A 128 3.57 0.92 -12.00
N PHE A 129 4.66 1.13 -12.75
CA PHE A 129 4.99 2.39 -13.40
C PHE A 129 4.83 2.34 -14.92
N GLU A 130 4.21 1.29 -15.45
CA GLU A 130 3.97 1.15 -16.89
C GLU A 130 3.03 2.25 -17.39
N GLY A 131 3.39 2.86 -18.52
CA GLY A 131 2.61 3.95 -19.12
C GLY A 131 2.79 5.32 -18.46
N ILE A 132 3.61 5.43 -17.42
CA ILE A 132 4.00 6.71 -16.84
C ILE A 132 5.22 7.21 -17.59
N GLU A 133 5.12 8.40 -18.20
CA GLU A 133 6.27 9.07 -18.82
C GLU A 133 7.25 9.49 -17.71
N ILE A 134 8.46 8.93 -17.79
CA ILE A 134 9.53 9.25 -16.86
C ILE A 134 10.49 10.15 -17.62
N PRO A 135 10.65 11.43 -17.23
CA PRO A 135 11.68 12.29 -17.78
C PRO A 135 13.08 11.70 -17.57
N ASP A 136 14.02 11.95 -18.49
CA ASP A 136 15.41 11.43 -18.43
C ASP A 136 16.14 11.79 -17.13
N GLU A 137 15.66 12.77 -16.37
CA GLU A 137 16.20 13.23 -15.08
C GLU A 137 15.47 12.70 -13.84
N GLY A 138 14.59 11.71 -13.99
CA GLY A 138 13.76 11.16 -12.90
C GLY A 138 12.39 11.85 -12.77
N MET A 139 11.47 11.18 -12.13
CA MET A 139 10.11 11.69 -11.91
C MET A 139 10.09 12.65 -10.72
N GLN A 140 9.71 13.91 -10.97
CA GLN A 140 9.53 14.89 -9.91
C GLN A 140 8.13 14.76 -9.29
N VAL A 141 8.06 14.33 -8.04
CA VAL A 141 6.83 14.34 -7.26
C VAL A 141 6.81 15.62 -6.41
N SER A 142 6.02 16.61 -6.84
CA SER A 142 5.84 17.83 -6.04
C SER A 142 4.65 17.66 -5.10
N HIS A 143 4.89 17.67 -3.80
CA HIS A 143 3.85 17.92 -2.82
C HIS A 143 3.61 19.43 -2.71
N LYS A 144 2.68 19.97 -3.51
CA LYS A 144 2.19 21.32 -3.25
C LYS A 144 1.37 21.28 -1.95
N ARG A 145 1.93 21.84 -0.87
CA ARG A 145 1.09 22.29 0.23
C ARG A 145 0.16 23.39 -0.32
N ARG A 146 -1.13 23.15 -0.28
CA ARG A 146 -2.06 24.28 -0.28
C ARG A 146 -1.95 24.91 1.11
N GLY A 147 -1.47 26.17 1.13
CA GLY A 147 -1.49 27.01 2.32
C GLY A 147 -2.91 27.29 2.78
#